data_04ff0517da062dd6a3c20a49558e3c76
#
_entry.id   04ff0517da062dd6a3c20a49558e3c76
#
_cell.length_a   1.000
_cell.length_b   1.000
_cell.length_c   1.000
_cell.angle_alpha   90.00
_cell.angle_beta   90.00
_cell.angle_gamma   90.00
#
_symmetry.space_group_name_H-M   'P 1'
#
loop_
_entity.id
_entity.type
_entity.pdbx_description
1 polymer ?
#
loop_
_entity_poly.entity_id
_entity_poly.type
_entity_poly.pdbx_seq_one_letter_code
_entity_poly.pdbx_strand_id
1 'polypeptide(L)'
;VFMYLNEARNEQEKKDLALVIEETLLQRYQGVKNEKGVWVTPAFPKLIYTLDEDNIEPESPYYYLTVLAAKCTARRMVPDYISAKKMRELKGDVYTCMGCRSFLTPDRFTDAGVGNIANAGNYEPGKHKYYGRFNQGVVTINLPDVALSSGGNIDKFWQIFEERLELCHRALQY
;
A
#
# COMPACT_ATOMS: atom_id res chain seq x y z
N VAL A 1 -4.82 -1.89 7.07
CA VAL A 1 -4.03 -2.73 7.98
C VAL A 1 -2.88 -3.33 7.18
N PHE A 2 -1.68 -3.18 7.68
CA PHE A 2 -0.46 -3.72 7.09
C PHE A 2 -0.03 -4.94 7.92
N MET A 3 0.00 -6.11 7.29
CA MET A 3 0.26 -7.41 7.95
C MET A 3 1.65 -7.88 7.55
N TYR A 4 2.62 -7.71 8.43
CA TYR A 4 4.02 -8.05 8.21
C TYR A 4 4.62 -8.76 9.43
N LEU A 5 4.94 -10.04 9.29
CA LEU A 5 5.43 -10.87 10.42
C LEU A 5 6.77 -10.40 10.97
N ASN A 6 7.66 -9.94 10.11
CA ASN A 6 9.00 -9.49 10.51
C ASN A 6 9.04 -8.05 11.09
N GLU A 7 7.88 -7.44 11.35
CA GLU A 7 7.74 -6.31 12.26
C GLU A 7 7.98 -6.71 13.74
N ALA A 8 7.77 -7.97 14.06
CA ALA A 8 7.99 -8.53 15.39
C ALA A 8 9.49 -8.47 15.79
N ARG A 9 9.75 -8.13 17.05
CA ARG A 9 11.09 -7.96 17.63
C ARG A 9 11.70 -9.25 18.14
N ASN A 10 10.87 -10.25 18.37
CA ASN A 10 11.26 -11.56 18.90
C ASN A 10 10.27 -12.64 18.47
N GLU A 11 10.62 -13.91 18.67
CA GLU A 11 9.82 -15.06 18.25
C GLU A 11 8.45 -15.15 18.93
N GLN A 12 8.31 -14.67 20.17
CA GLN A 12 7.01 -14.67 20.83
C GLN A 12 6.07 -13.63 20.20
N GLU A 13 6.57 -12.41 20.00
CA GLU A 13 5.80 -11.37 19.29
C GLU A 13 5.41 -11.82 17.87
N LYS A 14 6.29 -12.56 17.18
CA LYS A 14 6.00 -13.10 15.84
C LYS A 14 4.86 -14.11 15.89
N LYS A 15 4.84 -14.99 16.87
CA LYS A 15 3.74 -15.95 17.09
C LYS A 15 2.42 -15.23 17.39
N ASP A 16 2.47 -14.24 18.27
CA ASP A 16 1.30 -13.45 18.62
C ASP A 16 0.76 -12.67 17.44
N LEU A 17 1.66 -12.07 16.63
CA LEU A 17 1.31 -11.38 15.41
C LEU A 17 0.72 -12.33 14.36
N ALA A 18 1.28 -13.55 14.24
CA ALA A 18 0.73 -14.56 13.35
C ALA A 18 -0.72 -14.92 13.68
N LEU A 19 -1.05 -15.07 14.97
CA LEU A 19 -2.43 -15.30 15.43
C LEU A 19 -3.35 -14.12 15.08
N VAL A 20 -2.90 -12.88 15.25
CA VAL A 20 -3.66 -11.69 14.89
C VAL A 20 -3.90 -11.61 13.37
N ILE A 21 -2.88 -11.95 12.58
CA ILE A 21 -3.01 -12.00 11.11
C ILE A 21 -3.98 -13.10 10.69
N GLU A 22 -3.85 -14.29 11.26
CA GLU A 22 -4.74 -15.42 11.00
C GLU A 22 -6.19 -15.05 11.26
N GLU A 23 -6.48 -14.55 12.45
CA GLU A 23 -7.85 -14.14 12.82
C GLU A 23 -8.38 -13.02 11.90
N THR A 24 -7.55 -12.04 11.57
CA THR A 24 -7.91 -10.97 10.64
C THR A 24 -8.30 -11.52 9.27
N LEU A 25 -7.56 -12.48 8.75
CA LEU A 25 -7.84 -13.14 7.47
C LEU A 25 -9.10 -14.01 7.55
N LEU A 26 -9.30 -14.74 8.64
CA LEU A 26 -10.51 -15.56 8.86
C LEU A 26 -11.77 -14.71 8.91
N GLN A 27 -11.76 -13.62 9.68
CA GLN A 27 -12.87 -12.67 9.76
C GLN A 27 -13.16 -12.03 8.38
N ARG A 28 -12.12 -11.67 7.65
CA ARG A 28 -12.29 -11.13 6.31
C ARG A 28 -12.83 -12.20 5.34
N TYR A 29 -12.35 -13.42 5.42
CA TYR A 29 -12.85 -14.54 4.62
C TYR A 29 -14.34 -14.79 4.87
N GLN A 30 -14.77 -14.74 6.11
CA GLN A 30 -16.19 -14.85 6.48
C GLN A 30 -16.99 -13.66 5.94
N GLY A 31 -16.49 -12.44 6.10
CA GLY A 31 -17.17 -11.19 5.73
C GLY A 31 -18.10 -10.69 6.84
N VAL A 32 -18.99 -9.79 6.46
CA VAL A 32 -20.03 -9.23 7.35
C VAL A 32 -21.41 -9.42 6.75
N LYS A 33 -22.42 -9.55 7.59
CA LYS A 33 -23.82 -9.58 7.12
C LYS A 33 -24.32 -8.16 6.90
N ASN A 34 -24.90 -7.90 5.74
CA ASN A 34 -25.63 -6.68 5.49
C ASN A 34 -27.04 -6.72 6.16
N GLU A 35 -27.80 -5.65 6.03
CA GLU A 35 -29.16 -5.52 6.58
C GLU A 35 -30.12 -6.62 6.10
N LYS A 36 -29.85 -7.21 4.93
CA LYS A 36 -30.62 -8.32 4.37
C LYS A 36 -30.13 -9.71 4.82
N GLY A 37 -29.17 -9.76 5.75
CA GLY A 37 -28.58 -11.01 6.24
C GLY A 37 -27.60 -11.68 5.26
N VAL A 38 -27.26 -11.04 4.15
CA VAL A 38 -26.33 -11.57 3.15
C VAL A 38 -24.90 -11.26 3.54
N TRP A 39 -24.00 -12.24 3.46
CA TRP A 39 -22.59 -12.06 3.71
C TRP A 39 -21.92 -11.30 2.56
N VAL A 40 -21.34 -10.15 2.89
CA VAL A 40 -20.66 -9.26 1.95
C VAL A 40 -19.23 -8.99 2.41
N THR A 41 -18.39 -8.55 1.48
CA THR A 41 -17.03 -8.09 1.80
C THR A 41 -17.09 -6.64 2.28
N PRO A 42 -16.64 -6.32 3.50
CA PRO A 42 -16.55 -4.92 3.93
C PRO A 42 -15.49 -4.18 3.11
N ALA A 43 -15.80 -2.94 2.73
CA ALA A 43 -14.87 -2.10 1.97
C ALA A 43 -13.62 -1.73 2.78
N PHE A 44 -13.76 -1.61 4.10
CA PHE A 44 -12.70 -1.23 5.03
C PHE A 44 -12.65 -2.17 6.24
N PRO A 45 -11.50 -2.23 6.94
CA PRO A 45 -10.21 -1.67 6.56
C PRO A 45 -9.62 -2.39 5.34
N LYS A 46 -8.82 -1.69 4.53
CA LYS A 46 -8.01 -2.36 3.49
C LYS A 46 -6.93 -3.20 4.15
N LEU A 47 -6.74 -4.42 3.64
CA LEU A 47 -5.76 -5.37 4.13
C LEU A 47 -4.62 -5.49 3.13
N ILE A 48 -3.39 -5.40 3.62
CA ILE A 48 -2.17 -5.59 2.84
C ILE A 48 -1.35 -6.66 3.54
N TYR A 49 -1.05 -7.73 2.82
CA TYR A 49 -0.30 -8.88 3.31
C TYR A 49 1.10 -8.89 2.70
N THR A 50 2.12 -8.96 3.55
CA THR A 50 3.52 -8.93 3.12
C THR A 50 4.06 -10.34 3.00
N LEU A 51 4.54 -10.67 1.78
CA LEU A 51 5.23 -11.91 1.48
C LEU A 51 6.72 -11.76 1.80
N ASP A 52 7.25 -12.65 2.62
CA ASP A 52 8.65 -12.70 3.02
C ASP A 52 9.11 -14.16 3.16
N GLU A 53 10.38 -14.38 3.47
CA GLU A 53 11.01 -15.71 3.53
C GLU A 53 10.31 -16.69 4.47
N ASP A 54 9.74 -16.19 5.56
CA ASP A 54 9.05 -17.00 6.59
C ASP A 54 7.62 -17.41 6.23
N ASN A 55 7.08 -16.94 5.12
CA ASN A 55 5.69 -17.23 4.73
C ASN A 55 5.47 -17.52 3.24
N ILE A 56 6.51 -17.43 2.39
CA ILE A 56 6.33 -17.56 0.93
C ILE A 56 6.52 -18.98 0.41
N GLU A 57 7.40 -19.77 1.00
CA GLU A 57 7.69 -21.13 0.56
C GLU A 57 6.86 -22.15 1.36
N PRO A 58 6.49 -23.29 0.76
CA PRO A 58 5.68 -24.32 1.43
C PRO A 58 6.30 -24.83 2.75
N GLU A 59 7.62 -24.84 2.84
CA GLU A 59 8.38 -25.27 4.01
C GLU A 59 8.50 -24.18 5.09
N SER A 60 8.12 -22.96 4.77
CA SER A 60 8.19 -21.84 5.71
C SER A 60 7.20 -22.00 6.86
N PRO A 61 7.58 -21.65 8.09
CA PRO A 61 6.78 -21.90 9.30
C PRO A 61 5.41 -21.22 9.29
N TYR A 62 5.27 -20.12 8.56
CA TYR A 62 4.03 -19.35 8.45
C TYR A 62 3.40 -19.39 7.05
N TYR A 63 3.78 -20.35 6.21
CA TYR A 63 3.19 -20.54 4.87
C TYR A 63 1.67 -20.71 4.90
N TYR A 64 1.14 -21.32 5.96
CA TYR A 64 -0.29 -21.50 6.14
C TYR A 64 -1.08 -20.17 6.13
N LEU A 65 -0.47 -19.06 6.58
CA LEU A 65 -1.07 -17.72 6.51
C LEU A 65 -1.18 -17.25 5.05
N THR A 66 -0.18 -17.54 4.22
CA THR A 66 -0.22 -17.23 2.78
C THR A 66 -1.30 -18.03 2.07
N VAL A 67 -1.45 -19.31 2.42
CA VAL A 67 -2.56 -20.14 1.90
C VAL A 67 -3.91 -19.58 2.32
N LEU A 68 -4.05 -19.15 3.58
CA LEU A 68 -5.26 -18.52 4.09
C LEU A 68 -5.55 -17.17 3.39
N ALA A 69 -4.51 -16.35 3.21
CA ALA A 69 -4.62 -15.08 2.48
C ALA A 69 -5.08 -15.33 1.04
N ALA A 70 -4.50 -16.32 0.33
CA ALA A 70 -4.92 -16.70 -1.01
C ALA A 70 -6.39 -17.15 -1.07
N LYS A 71 -6.84 -17.98 -0.12
CA LYS A 71 -8.26 -18.35 0.01
C LYS A 71 -9.17 -17.15 0.24
N CYS A 72 -8.71 -16.22 1.08
CA CYS A 72 -9.42 -14.97 1.34
C CYS A 72 -9.52 -14.13 0.05
N THR A 73 -8.44 -14.00 -0.70
CA THR A 73 -8.42 -13.28 -1.98
C THR A 73 -9.35 -13.90 -3.01
N ALA A 74 -9.34 -15.23 -3.14
CA ALA A 74 -10.21 -15.94 -4.08
C ALA A 74 -11.70 -15.70 -3.80
N ARG A 75 -12.08 -15.47 -2.54
CA ARG A 75 -13.47 -15.25 -2.13
C ARG A 75 -13.85 -13.77 -2.00
N ARG A 76 -12.92 -12.93 -1.59
CA ARG A 76 -13.17 -11.54 -1.16
C ARG A 76 -12.37 -10.47 -1.92
N MET A 77 -11.47 -10.88 -2.81
CA MET A 77 -10.56 -10.01 -3.58
C MET A 77 -9.63 -9.16 -2.69
N VAL A 78 -9.35 -9.62 -1.48
CA VAL A 78 -8.43 -9.04 -0.50
C VAL A 78 -7.78 -10.16 0.30
N PRO A 79 -6.57 -9.98 0.86
CA PRO A 79 -5.74 -8.77 0.91
C PRO A 79 -5.03 -8.46 -0.42
N ASP A 80 -4.46 -7.27 -0.50
CA ASP A 80 -3.41 -6.93 -1.46
C ASP A 80 -2.07 -7.50 -0.98
N TYR A 81 -1.16 -7.80 -1.91
CA TYR A 81 0.13 -8.42 -1.59
C TYR A 81 1.30 -7.48 -1.87
N ILE A 82 2.31 -7.54 -1.00
CA ILE A 82 3.58 -6.83 -1.15
C ILE A 82 4.72 -7.82 -0.95
N SER A 83 5.71 -7.78 -1.84
CA SER A 83 6.96 -8.53 -1.66
C SER A 83 7.93 -7.72 -0.81
N ALA A 84 8.25 -8.22 0.38
CA ALA A 84 9.28 -7.65 1.25
C ALA A 84 10.64 -7.65 0.56
N LYS A 85 11.00 -8.74 -0.09
CA LYS A 85 12.24 -8.86 -0.89
C LYS A 85 12.33 -7.73 -1.92
N LYS A 86 11.27 -7.54 -2.71
CA LYS A 86 11.27 -6.50 -3.75
C LYS A 86 11.30 -5.10 -3.18
N MET A 87 10.65 -4.89 -2.05
CA MET A 87 10.69 -3.60 -1.37
C MET A 87 12.09 -3.29 -0.83
N ARG A 88 12.77 -4.27 -0.21
CA ARG A 88 14.16 -4.12 0.23
C ARG A 88 15.10 -3.80 -0.95
N GLU A 89 14.96 -4.49 -2.07
CA GLU A 89 15.75 -4.21 -3.29
C GLU A 89 15.57 -2.78 -3.82
N LEU A 90 14.34 -2.27 -3.83
CA LEU A 90 14.02 -0.98 -4.42
C LEU A 90 14.16 0.22 -3.46
N LYS A 91 14.01 -0.01 -2.16
CA LYS A 91 13.88 1.05 -1.15
C LYS A 91 14.83 0.91 0.03
N GLY A 92 15.60 -0.18 0.10
CA GLY A 92 16.56 -0.48 1.16
C GLY A 92 15.95 -1.18 2.38
N ASP A 93 14.65 -1.09 2.60
CA ASP A 93 13.97 -1.73 3.74
C ASP A 93 12.48 -1.96 3.43
N VAL A 94 11.77 -2.60 4.36
CA VAL A 94 10.31 -2.77 4.30
C VAL A 94 9.64 -1.64 5.05
N TYR A 95 8.83 -0.87 4.33
CA TYR A 95 8.15 0.30 4.87
C TYR A 95 6.66 0.08 4.97
N THR A 96 6.08 0.57 6.06
CA THR A 96 4.62 0.54 6.26
C THR A 96 3.90 1.32 5.17
N CYS A 97 2.82 0.76 4.70
CA CYS A 97 1.96 1.38 3.71
C CYS A 97 1.05 2.44 4.36
N MET A 98 0.96 3.59 3.71
CA MET A 98 0.01 4.64 4.05
C MET A 98 -1.06 4.74 2.96
N GLY A 99 -2.33 4.62 3.36
CA GLY A 99 -3.43 4.48 2.40
C GLY A 99 -3.34 3.16 1.65
N CYS A 100 -3.40 3.18 0.32
CA CYS A 100 -3.42 1.96 -0.49
C CYS A 100 -2.03 1.45 -0.86
N ARG A 101 -1.14 2.33 -1.34
CA ARG A 101 0.17 1.95 -1.93
C ARG A 101 1.27 2.99 -1.73
N SER A 102 1.06 4.01 -0.91
CA SER A 102 2.11 4.95 -0.53
C SER A 102 2.89 4.40 0.66
N PHE A 103 4.22 4.45 0.60
CA PHE A 103 5.09 3.93 1.64
C PHE A 103 5.78 5.06 2.40
N LEU A 104 5.89 4.92 3.71
CA LEU A 104 6.59 5.85 4.58
C LEU A 104 8.11 5.63 4.48
N THR A 105 8.66 5.86 3.31
CA THR A 105 10.13 5.86 3.11
C THR A 105 10.76 7.06 3.79
N PRO A 106 12.10 7.05 4.04
CA PRO A 106 12.81 8.26 4.45
C PRO A 106 12.46 9.44 3.54
N ASP A 107 12.31 10.63 4.10
CA ASP A 107 12.09 11.81 3.27
C ASP A 107 13.34 12.06 2.41
N ARG A 108 13.11 12.52 1.18
CA ARG A 108 14.18 12.86 0.24
C ARG A 108 14.57 14.35 0.28
N PHE A 109 13.83 15.13 1.04
CA PHE A 109 13.97 16.58 1.07
C PHE A 109 15.01 17.03 2.09
N THR A 110 15.25 16.24 3.14
CA THR A 110 16.29 16.51 4.14
C THR A 110 17.66 16.65 3.49
N ASP A 111 18.03 15.76 2.59
CA ASP A 111 19.31 15.81 1.87
C ASP A 111 19.32 16.84 0.74
N ALA A 112 18.19 17.09 0.10
CA ALA A 112 18.06 18.02 -1.01
C ALA A 112 17.99 19.49 -0.56
N GLY A 113 17.91 19.77 0.74
CA GLY A 113 17.88 21.12 1.28
C GLY A 113 16.67 21.95 0.82
N VAL A 114 15.52 21.34 0.64
CA VAL A 114 14.29 22.03 0.21
C VAL A 114 13.88 23.04 1.28
N GLY A 115 14.01 24.33 0.96
CA GLY A 115 13.98 25.45 1.90
C GLY A 115 12.71 25.60 2.76
N ASN A 116 11.56 25.14 2.29
CA ASN A 116 10.33 25.22 3.07
C ASN A 116 10.24 24.15 4.17
N ILE A 117 10.92 23.01 4.02
CA ILE A 117 11.00 21.97 5.06
C ILE A 117 11.77 22.50 6.29
N ALA A 118 12.80 23.30 6.10
CA ALA A 118 13.57 23.90 7.20
C ALA A 118 12.73 24.77 8.15
N ASN A 119 11.58 25.25 7.67
CA ASN A 119 10.63 26.05 8.45
C ASN A 119 9.61 25.22 9.22
N ALA A 120 9.59 23.89 9.04
CA ALA A 120 8.71 23.03 9.80
C ALA A 120 9.12 23.00 11.28
N GLY A 121 8.16 23.17 12.20
CA GLY A 121 8.42 23.27 13.64
C GLY A 121 9.09 22.05 14.27
N ASN A 122 9.12 20.92 13.56
CA ASN A 122 9.76 19.68 13.97
C ASN A 122 10.92 19.26 13.06
N TYR A 123 11.47 20.19 12.28
CA TYR A 123 12.63 19.93 11.42
C TYR A 123 13.91 19.80 12.25
N GLU A 124 14.65 18.73 12.00
CA GLU A 124 15.98 18.49 12.55
C GLU A 124 16.94 18.24 11.38
N PRO A 125 17.98 19.09 11.18
CA PRO A 125 18.94 18.92 10.08
C PRO A 125 19.62 17.55 10.12
N GLY A 126 19.71 16.88 8.96
CA GLY A 126 20.36 15.58 8.83
C GLY A 126 19.58 14.41 9.39
N LYS A 127 18.37 14.63 9.95
CA LYS A 127 17.54 13.56 10.49
C LYS A 127 16.31 13.31 9.60
N HIS A 128 16.34 12.20 8.90
CA HIS A 128 15.22 11.77 8.08
C HIS A 128 13.97 11.45 8.90
N LYS A 129 12.81 11.81 8.38
CA LYS A 129 11.51 11.56 9.01
C LYS A 129 10.74 10.48 8.30
N TYR A 130 10.13 9.58 9.09
CA TYR A 130 9.30 8.47 8.63
C TYR A 130 7.83 8.65 9.00
N TYR A 131 7.50 9.61 9.85
CA TYR A 131 6.17 9.84 10.42
C TYR A 131 5.72 11.29 10.21
N GLY A 132 4.48 11.57 10.54
CA GLY A 132 3.91 12.91 10.39
C GLY A 132 3.60 13.30 8.95
N ARG A 133 3.66 12.33 8.02
CA ARG A 133 3.28 12.50 6.61
C ARG A 133 1.93 11.86 6.35
N PHE A 134 1.22 12.34 5.37
CA PHE A 134 -0.09 11.83 4.96
C PHE A 134 -0.30 11.98 3.46
N ASN A 135 -1.27 11.27 2.90
CA ASN A 135 -1.70 11.51 1.52
C ASN A 135 -2.53 12.78 1.47
N GLN A 136 -2.01 13.80 0.81
CA GLN A 136 -2.68 15.09 0.70
C GLN A 136 -3.91 15.04 -0.19
N GLY A 137 -3.82 14.30 -1.30
CA GLY A 137 -4.91 14.14 -2.24
C GLY A 137 -4.62 13.07 -3.28
N VAL A 138 -5.67 12.71 -4.00
CA VAL A 138 -5.60 11.78 -5.14
C VAL A 138 -6.32 12.41 -6.31
N VAL A 139 -5.64 12.52 -7.45
CA VAL A 139 -6.24 12.94 -8.71
C VAL A 139 -6.10 11.80 -9.71
N THR A 140 -7.20 11.43 -10.34
CA THR A 140 -7.26 10.29 -11.25
C THR A 140 -7.31 10.73 -12.70
N ILE A 141 -6.47 10.15 -13.54
CA ILE A 141 -6.55 10.29 -15.01
C ILE A 141 -7.38 9.15 -15.56
N ASN A 142 -8.44 9.47 -16.30
CA ASN A 142 -9.27 8.50 -16.99
C ASN A 142 -8.60 8.11 -18.32
N LEU A 143 -7.74 7.08 -18.31
CA LEU A 143 -7.03 6.61 -19.50
C LEU A 143 -7.97 6.09 -20.61
N PRO A 144 -9.07 5.37 -20.32
CA PRO A 144 -10.08 5.05 -21.34
C PRO A 144 -10.61 6.28 -22.08
N ASP A 145 -10.91 7.37 -21.38
CA ASP A 145 -11.35 8.63 -21.99
C ASP A 145 -10.28 9.23 -22.90
N VAL A 146 -9.02 9.25 -22.46
CA VAL A 146 -7.89 9.71 -23.29
C VAL A 146 -7.77 8.87 -24.57
N ALA A 147 -7.87 7.54 -24.45
CA ALA A 147 -7.77 6.64 -25.58
C ALA A 147 -8.93 6.83 -26.58
N LEU A 148 -10.15 6.92 -26.10
CA LEU A 148 -11.33 7.15 -26.95
C LEU A 148 -11.26 8.52 -27.63
N SER A 149 -10.86 9.56 -26.91
CA SER A 149 -10.72 10.93 -27.43
C SER A 149 -9.60 11.07 -28.47
N SER A 150 -8.60 10.19 -28.44
CA SER A 150 -7.53 10.16 -29.43
C SER A 150 -7.99 9.61 -30.80
N GLY A 151 -9.11 8.89 -30.85
CA GLY A 151 -9.63 8.27 -32.06
C GLY A 151 -8.70 7.23 -32.68
N GLY A 152 -7.87 6.55 -31.87
CA GLY A 152 -6.88 5.57 -32.32
C GLY A 152 -5.55 6.16 -32.79
N ASN A 153 -5.38 7.48 -32.72
CA ASN A 153 -4.12 8.15 -33.07
C ASN A 153 -3.22 8.22 -31.84
N ILE A 154 -2.05 7.58 -31.91
CA ILE A 154 -1.14 7.46 -30.76
C ILE A 154 -0.49 8.80 -30.37
N ASP A 155 -0.15 9.64 -31.34
CA ASP A 155 0.46 10.95 -31.05
C ASP A 155 -0.57 11.86 -30.34
N LYS A 156 -1.81 11.83 -30.82
CA LYS A 156 -2.91 12.55 -30.18
C LYS A 156 -3.23 11.98 -28.78
N PHE A 157 -3.09 10.66 -28.56
CA PHE A 157 -3.22 10.06 -27.24
C PHE A 157 -2.22 10.67 -26.26
N TRP A 158 -0.94 10.73 -26.63
CA TRP A 158 0.10 11.28 -25.77
C TRP A 158 -0.09 12.78 -25.54
N GLN A 159 -0.48 13.53 -26.55
CA GLN A 159 -0.80 14.95 -26.37
C GLN A 159 -1.91 15.15 -25.32
N ILE A 160 -3.04 14.44 -25.44
CA ILE A 160 -4.17 14.55 -24.50
C ILE A 160 -3.74 14.06 -23.11
N PHE A 161 -2.93 13.00 -23.02
CA PHE A 161 -2.42 12.48 -21.76
C PHE A 161 -1.56 13.51 -21.02
N GLU A 162 -0.63 14.15 -21.71
CA GLU A 162 0.25 15.18 -21.15
C GLU A 162 -0.56 16.40 -20.66
N GLU A 163 -1.54 16.85 -21.44
CA GLU A 163 -2.47 17.92 -21.02
C GLU A 163 -3.21 17.56 -19.73
N ARG A 164 -3.71 16.32 -19.62
CA ARG A 164 -4.39 15.83 -18.41
C ARG A 164 -3.44 15.68 -17.24
N LEU A 165 -2.20 15.22 -17.49
CA LEU A 165 -1.18 15.09 -16.45
C LEU A 165 -0.81 16.45 -15.86
N GLU A 166 -0.66 17.48 -16.70
CA GLU A 166 -0.42 18.85 -16.25
C GLU A 166 -1.59 19.38 -15.39
N LEU A 167 -2.82 19.11 -15.78
CA LEU A 167 -4.00 19.47 -14.97
C LEU A 167 -4.00 18.76 -13.62
N CYS A 168 -3.63 17.47 -13.58
CA CYS A 168 -3.51 16.71 -12.33
C CYS A 168 -2.41 17.29 -11.43
N HIS A 169 -1.27 17.64 -12.00
CA HIS A 169 -0.18 18.28 -11.28
C HIS A 169 -0.62 19.61 -10.67
N ARG A 170 -1.27 20.46 -11.43
CA ARG A 170 -1.82 21.73 -10.94
C ARG A 170 -2.86 21.53 -9.85
N ALA A 171 -3.76 20.55 -10.00
CA ALA A 171 -4.77 20.24 -8.98
C ALA A 171 -4.17 19.76 -7.65
N LEU A 172 -2.99 19.13 -7.68
CA LEU A 172 -2.27 18.70 -6.46
C LEU A 172 -1.46 19.83 -5.81
N GLN A 173 -1.33 20.98 -6.46
CA GLN A 173 -0.64 22.16 -5.94
C GLN A 173 -1.55 23.07 -5.08
N TYR A 174 -2.87 22.89 -5.17
CA TYR A 174 -3.89 23.62 -4.42
C TYR A 174 -4.36 22.83 -3.20
#